data_8a46114945cfa97bdcf4ef57a6ee2d04
#
_entry.id   8a46114945cfa97bdcf4ef57a6ee2d04
#
_cell.length_a   1.000
_cell.length_b   1.000
_cell.length_c   1.000
_cell.angle_alpha   90.00
_cell.angle_beta   90.00
_cell.angle_gamma   90.00
#
_symmetry.space_group_name_H-M   'P 1'
#
loop_
_entity.id
_entity.type
_entity.pdbx_description
1 polymer ?
#
loop_
_entity_poly.entity_id
_entity_poly.type
_entity_poly.pdbx_seq_one_letter_code
_entity_poly.pdbx_strand_id
1 'polypeptide(L)'
;MKISFTGTGCSGKSTLLKKCKDYYGDRFDYVNEVTRPIARKGLPINEDGGDETQRAIIDAHIENNKLDNVIMDRCIVDGYIYTQWLFEKQKVNEETYSYAYSTFNDIIDDLDIIFYCCPLDMEDDGERSINESFQKDIANNMSL
;
A
#
# COMPACT_ATOMS: atom_id res chain seq x y z
N MET A 1 -8.48 -13.14 -11.31
CA MET A 1 -8.07 -13.29 -9.90
C MET A 1 -7.22 -12.10 -9.49
N LYS A 2 -7.55 -11.50 -8.37
CA LYS A 2 -6.83 -10.35 -7.81
C LYS A 2 -6.14 -10.75 -6.52
N ILE A 3 -4.82 -10.69 -6.51
CA ILE A 3 -3.95 -11.09 -5.40
C ILE A 3 -3.13 -9.89 -4.97
N SER A 4 -2.98 -9.68 -3.67
CA SER A 4 -2.12 -8.61 -3.16
C SER A 4 -1.23 -9.09 -2.03
N PHE A 5 -0.03 -8.53 -1.99
CA PHE A 5 0.85 -8.58 -0.84
C PHE A 5 0.68 -7.28 -0.07
N THR A 6 0.30 -7.35 1.19
CA THR A 6 0.12 -6.20 2.08
C THR A 6 1.11 -6.26 3.24
N GLY A 7 1.49 -5.13 3.77
CA GLY A 7 2.43 -5.03 4.88
C GLY A 7 3.29 -3.77 4.81
N THR A 8 4.06 -3.56 5.87
CA THR A 8 4.97 -2.41 5.97
C THR A 8 6.16 -2.54 5.03
N GLY A 9 6.96 -1.50 4.92
CA GLY A 9 8.25 -1.56 4.26
C GLY A 9 9.14 -2.65 4.86
N CYS A 10 10.11 -3.15 4.11
CA CYS A 10 11.04 -4.21 4.54
C CYS A 10 10.33 -5.52 4.93
N SER A 11 9.23 -5.85 4.29
CA SER A 11 8.51 -7.12 4.51
C SER A 11 8.69 -8.13 3.36
N GLY A 12 9.50 -7.79 2.35
CA GLY A 12 9.82 -8.67 1.23
C GLY A 12 8.78 -8.69 0.10
N LYS A 13 7.80 -7.79 0.10
CA LYS A 13 6.72 -7.76 -0.90
C LYS A 13 7.23 -7.59 -2.33
N SER A 14 8.15 -6.68 -2.57
CA SER A 14 8.73 -6.44 -3.91
C SER A 14 9.48 -7.65 -4.42
N THR A 15 10.20 -8.35 -3.53
CA THR A 15 10.91 -9.57 -3.86
C THR A 15 9.93 -10.69 -4.23
N LEU A 16 8.83 -10.82 -3.48
CA LEU A 16 7.79 -11.80 -3.78
C LEU A 16 7.11 -11.51 -5.12
N LEU A 17 6.82 -10.25 -5.40
CA LEU A 17 6.22 -9.85 -6.67
C LEU A 17 7.13 -10.25 -7.85
N LYS A 18 8.42 -9.99 -7.72
CA LYS A 18 9.41 -10.38 -8.74
C LYS A 18 9.46 -11.89 -8.95
N LYS A 19 9.44 -12.66 -7.87
CA LYS A 19 9.41 -14.14 -7.95
C LYS A 19 8.13 -14.64 -8.60
N CYS A 20 7.00 -14.04 -8.31
CA CYS A 20 5.73 -14.37 -8.96
C CYS A 20 5.79 -14.09 -10.47
N LYS A 21 6.36 -12.97 -10.86
CA LYS A 21 6.53 -12.60 -12.26
C LYS A 21 7.42 -13.61 -13.00
N ASP A 22 8.52 -14.02 -12.37
CA ASP A 22 9.43 -15.02 -12.95
C ASP A 22 8.74 -16.39 -13.10
N TYR A 23 7.88 -16.76 -12.16
CA TYR A 23 7.21 -18.06 -12.16
C TYR A 23 5.96 -18.11 -13.05
N TYR A 24 5.07 -17.11 -12.92
CA TYR A 24 3.78 -17.10 -13.61
C TYR A 24 3.81 -16.45 -15.00
N GLY A 25 4.81 -15.62 -15.28
CA GLY A 25 4.95 -14.96 -16.58
C GLY A 25 3.72 -14.14 -16.97
N ASP A 26 3.24 -14.34 -18.19
CA ASP A 26 2.14 -13.53 -18.75
C ASP A 26 0.75 -13.92 -18.26
N ARG A 27 0.64 -14.84 -17.30
CA ARG A 27 -0.66 -15.25 -16.73
C ARG A 27 -1.29 -14.18 -15.85
N PHE A 28 -0.51 -13.21 -15.38
CA PHE A 28 -0.97 -12.10 -14.56
C PHE A 28 -0.38 -10.77 -15.04
N ASP A 29 -1.06 -9.68 -14.72
CA ASP A 29 -0.45 -8.37 -14.65
C ASP A 29 0.23 -8.20 -13.29
N TYR A 30 1.26 -7.36 -13.23
CA TYR A 30 2.04 -7.13 -11.99
C TYR A 30 2.09 -5.64 -11.70
N VAL A 31 1.69 -5.27 -10.49
CA VAL A 31 1.65 -3.87 -10.06
C VAL A 31 2.66 -3.64 -8.95
N ASN A 32 3.65 -2.78 -9.22
CA ASN A 32 4.61 -2.35 -8.23
C ASN A 32 3.98 -1.35 -7.26
N GLU A 33 4.66 -1.11 -6.14
CA GLU A 33 4.22 -0.19 -5.09
C GLU A 33 3.93 1.21 -5.65
N VAL A 34 2.71 1.71 -5.43
CA VAL A 34 2.24 2.99 -6.00
C VAL A 34 2.91 4.22 -5.37
N THR A 35 3.42 4.10 -4.15
CA THR A 35 4.06 5.21 -3.43
C THR A 35 5.35 5.68 -4.08
N ARG A 36 6.12 4.80 -4.70
CA ARG A 36 7.40 5.17 -5.32
C ARG A 36 7.26 6.18 -6.45
N PRO A 37 6.37 5.97 -7.44
CA PRO A 37 6.15 6.99 -8.47
C PRO A 37 5.62 8.32 -7.90
N ILE A 38 4.79 8.27 -6.87
CA ILE A 38 4.24 9.45 -6.20
C ILE A 38 5.35 10.25 -5.52
N ALA A 39 6.25 9.57 -4.80
CA ALA A 39 7.43 10.19 -4.18
C ALA A 39 8.34 10.86 -5.22
N ARG A 40 8.53 10.22 -6.37
CA ARG A 40 9.35 10.77 -7.45
C ARG A 40 8.78 12.02 -8.09
N LYS A 41 7.47 12.24 -7.95
CA LYS A 41 6.81 13.49 -8.36
C LYS A 41 6.97 14.61 -7.34
N GLY A 42 7.63 14.37 -6.21
CA GLY A 42 7.91 15.35 -5.19
C GLY A 42 6.90 15.43 -4.05
N LEU A 43 5.92 14.52 -4.00
CA LEU A 43 4.98 14.46 -2.88
C LEU A 43 5.59 13.76 -1.66
N PRO A 44 5.38 14.30 -0.44
CA PRO A 44 5.83 13.62 0.76
C PRO A 44 5.04 12.32 0.98
N ILE A 45 5.72 11.27 1.41
CA ILE A 45 5.11 9.93 1.58
C ILE A 45 5.30 9.41 3.01
N ASN A 46 4.65 8.28 3.31
CA ASN A 46 4.72 7.59 4.59
C ASN A 46 4.28 8.50 5.75
N GLU A 47 5.09 8.62 6.80
CA GLU A 47 4.80 9.44 7.98
C GLU A 47 4.71 10.94 7.66
N ASP A 48 5.22 11.39 6.54
CA ASP A 48 5.16 12.78 6.09
C ASP A 48 4.06 13.03 5.06
N GLY A 49 3.28 12.03 4.74
CA GLY A 49 2.18 12.14 3.78
C GLY A 49 1.11 13.14 4.20
N GLY A 50 0.45 13.74 3.23
CA GLY A 50 -0.65 14.67 3.42
C GLY A 50 -1.85 14.29 2.55
N ASP A 51 -2.83 15.20 2.48
CA ASP A 51 -4.08 14.96 1.76
C ASP A 51 -3.85 14.63 0.29
N GLU A 52 -3.01 15.40 -0.40
CA GLU A 52 -2.72 15.19 -1.82
C GLU A 52 -2.08 13.83 -2.07
N THR A 53 -1.09 13.46 -1.25
CA THR A 53 -0.41 12.17 -1.35
C THR A 53 -1.39 11.01 -1.18
N GLN A 54 -2.20 11.06 -0.13
CA GLN A 54 -3.10 9.96 0.20
C GLN A 54 -4.21 9.82 -0.85
N ARG A 55 -4.73 10.93 -1.38
CA ARG A 55 -5.70 10.88 -2.49
C ARG A 55 -5.07 10.24 -3.74
N ALA A 56 -3.84 10.60 -4.08
CA ALA A 56 -3.14 10.00 -5.21
C ALA A 56 -2.93 8.49 -5.02
N ILE A 57 -2.59 8.04 -3.81
CA ILE A 57 -2.44 6.62 -3.48
C ILE A 57 -3.77 5.88 -3.63
N ILE A 58 -4.85 6.42 -3.07
CA ILE A 58 -6.18 5.81 -3.14
C ILE A 58 -6.65 5.73 -4.59
N ASP A 59 -6.47 6.79 -5.37
CA ASP A 59 -6.83 6.81 -6.79
C ASP A 59 -6.05 5.74 -7.59
N ALA A 60 -4.77 5.56 -7.30
CA ALA A 60 -3.95 4.54 -7.92
C ALA A 60 -4.47 3.12 -7.60
N HIS A 61 -4.89 2.87 -6.36
CA HIS A 61 -5.48 1.58 -5.99
C HIS A 61 -6.81 1.33 -6.69
N ILE A 62 -7.62 2.35 -6.90
CA ILE A 62 -8.86 2.25 -7.69
C ILE A 62 -8.54 1.82 -9.12
N GLU A 63 -7.56 2.46 -9.76
CA GLU A 63 -7.15 2.11 -11.12
C GLU A 63 -6.61 0.69 -11.21
N ASN A 64 -5.76 0.28 -10.28
CA ASN A 64 -5.20 -1.06 -10.25
C ASN A 64 -6.28 -2.14 -10.03
N ASN A 65 -7.34 -1.80 -9.31
CA ASN A 65 -8.45 -2.71 -9.04
C ASN A 65 -9.27 -3.03 -10.29
N LYS A 66 -9.11 -2.27 -11.37
CA LYS A 66 -9.79 -2.53 -12.66
C LYS A 66 -9.15 -3.67 -13.44
N LEU A 67 -7.95 -4.10 -13.09
CA LEU A 67 -7.27 -5.22 -13.74
C LEU A 67 -7.91 -6.56 -13.32
N ASP A 68 -8.09 -7.47 -14.28
CA ASP A 68 -8.79 -8.73 -14.02
C ASP A 68 -7.90 -9.79 -13.33
N ASN A 69 -6.72 -10.07 -13.90
CA ASN A 69 -5.77 -11.01 -13.34
C ASN A 69 -4.51 -10.26 -12.94
N VAL A 70 -4.34 -9.98 -11.66
CA VAL A 70 -3.29 -9.09 -11.17
C VAL A 70 -2.70 -9.58 -9.86
N ILE A 71 -1.39 -9.41 -9.73
CA ILE A 71 -0.66 -9.57 -8.46
C ILE A 71 -0.06 -8.20 -8.12
N MET A 72 -0.38 -7.69 -6.94
CA MET A 72 -0.06 -6.32 -6.53
C MET A 72 0.85 -6.29 -5.32
N ASP A 73 1.88 -5.45 -5.38
CA ASP A 73 2.63 -5.02 -4.21
C ASP A 73 1.88 -3.86 -3.57
N ARG A 74 1.17 -4.15 -2.50
CA ARG A 74 0.20 -3.31 -1.79
C ARG A 74 -1.15 -3.17 -2.51
N CYS A 75 -2.17 -2.84 -1.76
CA CYS A 75 -3.54 -2.64 -2.23
C CYS A 75 -4.25 -1.59 -1.37
N ILE A 76 -5.57 -1.52 -1.50
CA ILE A 76 -6.39 -0.56 -0.73
C ILE A 76 -6.26 -0.76 0.78
N VAL A 77 -5.93 -1.95 1.27
CA VAL A 77 -5.68 -2.18 2.70
C VAL A 77 -4.57 -1.27 3.19
N ASP A 78 -3.44 -1.25 2.47
CA ASP A 78 -2.32 -0.37 2.79
C ASP A 78 -2.71 1.10 2.68
N GLY A 79 -3.40 1.47 1.62
CA GLY A 79 -3.86 2.85 1.43
C GLY A 79 -4.74 3.34 2.56
N TYR A 80 -5.68 2.51 3.01
CA TYR A 80 -6.56 2.85 4.12
C TYR A 80 -5.80 2.93 5.46
N ILE A 81 -4.99 1.93 5.79
CA ILE A 81 -4.28 1.87 7.08
C ILE A 81 -3.31 3.05 7.25
N TYR A 82 -2.55 3.37 6.20
CA TYR A 82 -1.64 4.53 6.25
C TYR A 82 -2.41 5.85 6.37
N THR A 83 -3.53 5.99 5.67
CA THR A 83 -4.38 7.18 5.78
C THR A 83 -5.00 7.30 7.17
N GLN A 84 -5.45 6.20 7.76
CA GLN A 84 -5.97 6.17 9.12
C GLN A 84 -4.93 6.66 10.13
N TRP A 85 -3.70 6.16 10.03
CA TRP A 85 -2.62 6.61 10.91
C TRP A 85 -2.37 8.11 10.79
N LEU A 86 -2.31 8.62 9.55
CA LEU A 86 -2.11 10.05 9.29
C LEU A 86 -3.28 10.89 9.83
N PHE A 87 -4.49 10.39 9.72
CA PHE A 87 -5.67 11.05 10.27
C PHE A 87 -5.60 11.12 11.80
N GLU A 88 -5.24 10.03 12.46
CA GLU A 88 -5.06 10.00 13.93
C GLU A 88 -3.96 10.96 14.39
N LYS A 89 -2.94 11.19 13.58
CA LYS A 89 -1.87 12.15 13.83
C LYS A 89 -2.20 13.58 13.34
N GLN A 90 -3.43 13.82 12.89
CA GLN A 90 -3.90 15.12 12.40
C GLN A 90 -3.12 15.65 11.18
N LYS A 91 -2.58 14.74 10.36
CA LYS A 91 -1.81 15.08 9.16
C LYS A 91 -2.65 15.09 7.89
N VAL A 92 -3.83 14.50 7.91
CA VAL A 92 -4.82 14.54 6.84
C VAL A 92 -6.18 14.95 7.42
N ASN A 93 -7.03 15.53 6.58
CA ASN A 93 -8.36 15.95 7.00
C ASN A 93 -9.38 14.79 6.97
N GLU A 94 -10.56 15.05 7.54
CA GLU A 94 -11.64 14.08 7.60
C GLU A 94 -12.13 13.65 6.21
N GLU A 95 -12.14 14.55 5.24
CA GLU A 95 -12.56 14.24 3.87
C GLU A 95 -11.64 13.20 3.22
N THR A 96 -10.34 13.34 3.42
CA THR A 96 -9.34 12.37 2.93
C THR A 96 -9.50 11.02 3.61
N TYR A 97 -9.69 11.02 4.93
CA TYR A 97 -9.96 9.78 5.67
C TYR A 97 -11.24 9.11 5.17
N SER A 98 -12.33 9.87 5.02
CA SER A 98 -13.61 9.34 4.54
C SER A 98 -13.51 8.77 3.13
N TYR A 99 -12.72 9.40 2.27
CA TYR A 99 -12.45 8.90 0.92
C TYR A 99 -11.73 7.55 0.96
N ALA A 100 -10.69 7.44 1.77
CA ALA A 100 -9.97 6.18 1.95
C ALA A 100 -10.87 5.09 2.53
N TYR A 101 -11.66 5.40 3.52
CA TYR A 101 -12.57 4.46 4.18
C TYR A 101 -13.65 3.96 3.21
N SER A 102 -14.33 4.86 2.50
CA SER A 102 -15.37 4.47 1.56
C SER A 102 -14.81 3.66 0.39
N THR A 103 -13.64 4.03 -0.13
CA THR A 103 -12.97 3.28 -1.19
C THR A 103 -12.59 1.89 -0.72
N PHE A 104 -12.04 1.77 0.50
CA PHE A 104 -11.73 0.48 1.09
C PHE A 104 -12.98 -0.43 1.11
N ASN A 105 -14.11 0.07 1.60
CA ASN A 105 -15.35 -0.71 1.64
C ASN A 105 -15.86 -1.08 0.25
N ASP A 106 -15.66 -0.21 -0.73
CA ASP A 106 -16.16 -0.44 -2.10
C ASP A 106 -15.39 -1.53 -2.83
N ILE A 107 -14.09 -1.65 -2.61
CA ILE A 107 -13.23 -2.51 -3.44
C ILE A 107 -12.55 -3.66 -2.71
N ILE A 108 -12.62 -3.74 -1.39
CA ILE A 108 -11.93 -4.80 -0.62
C ILE A 108 -12.41 -6.19 -1.01
N ASP A 109 -13.69 -6.35 -1.26
CA ASP A 109 -14.28 -7.65 -1.60
C ASP A 109 -13.92 -8.13 -3.02
N ASP A 110 -13.38 -7.26 -3.86
CA ASP A 110 -12.89 -7.64 -5.18
C ASP A 110 -11.56 -8.40 -5.12
N LEU A 111 -10.83 -8.29 -4.02
CA LEU A 111 -9.57 -9.01 -3.82
C LEU A 111 -9.84 -10.46 -3.42
N ASP A 112 -9.31 -11.40 -4.22
CA ASP A 112 -9.50 -12.83 -3.98
C ASP A 112 -8.59 -13.36 -2.87
N ILE A 113 -7.32 -12.92 -2.86
CA ILE A 113 -6.33 -13.35 -1.88
C ILE A 113 -5.49 -12.15 -1.43
N ILE A 114 -5.34 -12.00 -0.13
CA ILE A 114 -4.45 -11.01 0.47
C ILE A 114 -3.45 -11.74 1.36
N PHE A 115 -2.16 -11.61 1.04
CA PHE A 115 -1.08 -12.13 1.84
C PHE A 115 -0.51 -11.02 2.72
N TYR A 116 -0.64 -11.16 4.03
CA TYR A 116 0.02 -10.26 4.96
C TYR A 116 1.48 -10.67 5.13
N CYS A 117 2.38 -9.77 4.78
CA CYS A 117 3.83 -9.99 4.89
C CYS A 117 4.33 -9.37 6.19
N CYS A 118 4.81 -10.21 7.10
CA CYS A 118 5.35 -9.75 8.37
C CYS A 118 6.61 -8.91 8.17
N PRO A 119 6.82 -7.88 9.02
CA PRO A 119 8.01 -7.05 8.93
C PRO A 119 9.30 -7.86 9.07
N LEU A 120 10.31 -7.49 8.28
CA LEU A 120 11.69 -7.95 8.37
C LEU A 120 12.56 -6.83 8.91
N ASP A 121 13.88 -7.07 9.03
CA ASP A 121 14.82 -6.02 9.38
C ASP A 121 14.78 -4.90 8.33
N MET A 122 14.77 -3.65 8.81
CA MET A 122 14.67 -2.49 7.92
C MET A 122 16.01 -2.15 7.28
N GLU A 123 15.95 -1.84 5.99
CA GLU A 123 17.08 -1.32 5.22
C GLU A 123 16.67 0.00 4.57
N ASP A 124 17.55 1.01 4.66
CA ASP A 124 17.31 2.31 4.03
C ASP A 124 17.67 2.23 2.55
N ASP A 125 16.65 2.33 1.69
CA ASP A 125 16.82 2.40 0.23
C ASP A 125 16.58 3.82 -0.33
N GLY A 126 16.45 4.82 0.56
CA GLY A 126 16.18 6.22 0.20
C GLY A 126 14.71 6.55 -0.05
N GLU A 127 13.83 5.56 -0.15
CA GLU A 127 12.40 5.75 -0.41
C GLU A 127 11.51 5.16 0.68
N ARG A 128 12.02 4.21 1.47
CA ARG A 128 11.29 3.59 2.57
C ARG A 128 11.48 4.37 3.85
N SER A 129 10.44 4.38 4.68
CA SER A 129 10.60 4.86 6.05
C SER A 129 11.43 3.86 6.87
N ILE A 130 12.45 4.37 7.56
CA ILE A 130 13.22 3.62 8.56
C ILE A 130 12.78 3.99 9.98
N ASN A 131 11.72 4.75 10.14
CA ASN A 131 11.13 5.09 11.44
C ASN A 131 10.48 3.86 12.06
N GLU A 132 11.16 3.25 13.04
CA GLU A 132 10.70 2.02 13.67
C GLU A 132 9.35 2.16 14.38
N SER A 133 9.10 3.31 15.02
CA SER A 133 7.81 3.56 15.69
C SER A 133 6.67 3.62 14.71
N PHE A 134 6.83 4.33 13.60
CA PHE A 134 5.85 4.40 12.53
C PHE A 134 5.56 3.03 11.93
N GLN A 135 6.61 2.29 11.57
CA GLN A 135 6.45 0.95 10.97
C GLN A 135 5.74 -0.01 11.94
N LYS A 136 6.04 0.09 13.23
CA LYS A 136 5.42 -0.74 14.26
C LYS A 136 3.92 -0.43 14.41
N ASP A 137 3.55 0.85 14.41
CA ASP A 137 2.15 1.27 14.48
C ASP A 137 1.36 0.74 13.28
N ILE A 138 1.91 0.87 12.09
CA ILE A 138 1.28 0.38 10.86
C ILE A 138 1.14 -1.15 10.91
N ALA A 139 2.19 -1.86 11.28
CA ALA A 139 2.15 -3.32 11.38
C ALA A 139 1.10 -3.80 12.37
N ASN A 140 0.97 -3.14 13.52
CA ASN A 140 -0.04 -3.47 14.51
C ASN A 140 -1.45 -3.24 13.98
N ASN A 141 -1.68 -2.16 13.26
CA ASN A 141 -2.98 -1.87 12.66
C ASN A 141 -3.37 -2.88 11.57
N MET A 142 -2.40 -3.37 10.80
CA MET A 142 -2.66 -4.38 9.76
C MET A 142 -2.93 -5.77 10.32
N SER A 143 -2.36 -6.11 11.47
CA SER A 143 -2.50 -7.45 12.06
C SER A 143 -3.79 -7.66 12.85
N LEU A 144 -4.58 -6.61 13.03
CA LEU A 144 -5.91 -6.68 13.66
C LEU A 144 -7.01 -7.07 12.63
#